data_c5951488fdca16e072c69a8a52b5d48d
#
_entry.id   c5951488fdca16e072c69a8a52b5d48d
#
_cell.length_a   1.000
_cell.length_b   1.000
_cell.length_c   1.000
_cell.angle_alpha   90.00
_cell.angle_beta   90.00
_cell.angle_gamma   90.00
#
_symmetry.space_group_name_H-M   'P 1'
#
loop_
_entity.id
_entity.type
_entity.pdbx_description
1 polymer ?
#
loop_
_entity_poly.entity_id
_entity_poly.type
_entity_poly.pdbx_seq_one_letter_code
_entity_poly.pdbx_strand_id
1 'polypeptide(L)'
;QLAPALAAGCTVVLKPAAQTCLSAYILAEAFEAADFPPGVFNLVTGTHEVAELLARHPGVDKVSFAGPASVGRRIAVACGETFKSVNLELGGKAAAIVLEDADPVATPVALGRLAFANSGQTCFAASRVLAPRSRYSETVDGLREQAAAMVTGDPMAPDTGMGPLVSPRRITRRRRSADP
;
A
#
# COMPACT_ATOMS: atom_id res chain seq x y z
N GLN A 1 9.09 7.83 -1.46
CA GLN A 1 10.19 7.34 -2.33
C GLN A 1 10.56 8.38 -3.39
N LEU A 2 9.58 8.95 -4.13
CA LEU A 2 9.82 9.90 -5.21
C LEU A 2 10.46 11.21 -4.72
N ALA A 3 9.83 11.90 -3.78
CA ALA A 3 10.31 13.21 -3.29
C ALA A 3 11.75 13.17 -2.74
N PRO A 4 12.15 12.22 -1.86
CA PRO A 4 13.53 12.14 -1.41
C PRO A 4 14.53 11.80 -2.51
N ALA A 5 14.15 11.03 -3.54
CA ALA A 5 15.03 10.74 -4.68
C ALA A 5 15.33 12.01 -5.49
N LEU A 6 14.29 12.78 -5.80
CA LEU A 6 14.42 14.06 -6.50
C LEU A 6 15.20 15.10 -5.69
N ALA A 7 14.94 15.17 -4.38
CA ALA A 7 15.68 16.06 -3.49
C ALA A 7 17.18 15.72 -3.40
N ALA A 8 17.52 14.45 -3.60
CA ALA A 8 18.91 13.99 -3.69
C ALA A 8 19.54 14.17 -5.07
N GLY A 9 18.84 14.78 -6.04
CA GLY A 9 19.33 15.02 -7.40
C GLY A 9 19.25 13.80 -8.32
N CYS A 10 18.48 12.75 -7.95
CA CYS A 10 18.30 11.58 -8.80
C CYS A 10 17.25 11.83 -9.89
N THR A 11 17.43 11.21 -11.04
CA THR A 11 16.35 11.05 -12.02
C THR A 11 15.49 9.83 -11.66
N VAL A 12 14.23 9.83 -12.07
CA VAL A 12 13.26 8.79 -11.69
C VAL A 12 12.53 8.26 -12.91
N VAL A 13 12.42 6.94 -12.98
CA VAL A 13 11.48 6.25 -13.86
C VAL A 13 10.39 5.63 -12.98
N LEU A 14 9.17 6.15 -13.05
CA LEU A 14 8.01 5.65 -12.32
C LEU A 14 7.22 4.67 -13.18
N LYS A 15 7.07 3.43 -12.69
CA LYS A 15 6.16 2.45 -13.26
C LYS A 15 5.02 2.16 -12.26
N PRO A 16 3.83 2.71 -12.45
CA PRO A 16 2.68 2.44 -11.58
C PRO A 16 2.14 1.01 -11.75
N ALA A 17 1.33 0.56 -10.79
CA ALA A 17 0.56 -0.65 -10.99
C ALA A 17 -0.45 -0.46 -12.13
N ALA A 18 -0.64 -1.48 -12.98
CA ALA A 18 -1.53 -1.39 -14.13
C ALA A 18 -2.98 -1.04 -13.76
N GLN A 19 -3.43 -1.49 -12.58
CA GLN A 19 -4.78 -1.23 -12.08
C GLN A 19 -5.00 0.19 -11.55
N THR A 20 -3.94 0.96 -11.27
CA THR A 20 -4.02 2.28 -10.62
C THR A 20 -3.10 3.30 -11.30
N CYS A 21 -2.96 3.23 -12.62
CA CYS A 21 -2.02 4.08 -13.36
C CYS A 21 -2.52 5.53 -13.57
N LEU A 22 -3.84 5.79 -13.49
CA LEU A 22 -4.39 7.09 -13.83
C LEU A 22 -3.85 8.24 -12.97
N SER A 23 -3.72 8.04 -11.67
CA SER A 23 -3.14 9.05 -10.78
C SER A 23 -1.67 9.37 -11.09
N ALA A 24 -0.94 8.43 -11.72
CA ALA A 24 0.43 8.67 -12.13
C ALA A 24 0.53 9.60 -13.36
N TYR A 25 -0.47 9.63 -14.23
CA TYR A 25 -0.55 10.61 -15.32
C TYR A 25 -0.78 12.02 -14.76
N ILE A 26 -1.69 12.20 -13.79
CA ILE A 26 -1.90 13.48 -13.11
C ILE A 26 -0.59 13.97 -12.46
N LEU A 27 0.17 13.04 -11.87
CA LEU A 27 1.48 13.37 -11.31
C LEU A 27 2.47 13.80 -12.40
N ALA A 28 2.48 13.15 -13.56
CA ALA A 28 3.34 13.54 -14.68
C ALA A 28 3.00 14.95 -15.20
N GLU A 29 1.72 15.25 -15.36
CA GLU A 29 1.23 16.59 -15.71
C GLU A 29 1.67 17.65 -14.69
N ALA A 30 1.67 17.32 -13.40
CA ALA A 30 2.16 18.23 -12.36
C ALA A 30 3.67 18.50 -12.46
N PHE A 31 4.47 17.50 -12.83
CA PHE A 31 5.92 17.69 -13.08
C PHE A 31 6.17 18.57 -14.31
N GLU A 32 5.39 18.37 -15.37
CA GLU A 32 5.46 19.19 -16.57
C GLU A 32 5.07 20.65 -16.26
N ALA A 33 3.95 20.85 -15.53
CA ALA A 33 3.50 22.18 -15.12
C ALA A 33 4.48 22.90 -14.17
N ALA A 34 5.28 22.15 -13.42
CA ALA A 34 6.31 22.69 -12.54
C ALA A 34 7.66 22.94 -13.23
N ASP A 35 7.71 22.80 -14.56
CA ASP A 35 8.88 23.07 -15.42
C ASP A 35 10.14 22.30 -14.99
N PHE A 36 9.98 21.03 -14.60
CA PHE A 36 11.12 20.17 -14.32
C PHE A 36 11.93 19.89 -15.60
N PRO A 37 13.27 19.84 -15.53
CA PRO A 37 14.07 19.54 -16.70
C PRO A 37 13.68 18.20 -17.34
N PRO A 38 13.65 18.11 -18.67
CA PRO A 38 13.35 16.87 -19.38
C PRO A 38 14.23 15.70 -18.90
N GLY A 39 13.60 14.53 -18.68
CA GLY A 39 14.29 13.33 -18.23
C GLY A 39 14.47 13.21 -16.70
N VAL A 40 14.18 14.24 -15.92
CA VAL A 40 14.23 14.14 -14.45
C VAL A 40 13.14 13.22 -13.90
N PHE A 41 11.92 13.37 -14.41
CA PHE A 41 10.82 12.46 -14.11
C PHE A 41 10.31 11.79 -15.40
N ASN A 42 10.20 10.48 -15.39
CA ASN A 42 9.73 9.70 -16.53
C ASN A 42 8.64 8.73 -16.06
N LEU A 43 7.53 8.68 -16.77
CA LEU A 43 6.43 7.76 -16.51
C LEU A 43 6.41 6.65 -17.57
N VAL A 44 6.49 5.42 -17.15
CA VAL A 44 6.38 4.24 -18.02
C VAL A 44 5.27 3.34 -17.53
N THR A 45 4.24 3.13 -18.34
CA THR A 45 3.16 2.19 -18.04
C THR A 45 3.45 0.83 -18.66
N GLY A 46 2.86 -0.21 -18.08
CA GLY A 46 3.02 -1.57 -18.57
C GLY A 46 2.78 -2.63 -17.49
N THR A 47 2.92 -3.85 -17.91
CA THR A 47 2.69 -5.05 -17.10
C THR A 47 3.90 -5.38 -16.21
N HIS A 48 3.92 -6.59 -15.65
CA HIS A 48 5.03 -7.04 -14.79
C HIS A 48 6.34 -7.26 -15.56
N GLU A 49 6.27 -7.53 -16.86
CA GLU A 49 7.45 -7.68 -17.72
C GLU A 49 8.25 -6.38 -17.81
N VAL A 50 7.55 -5.24 -17.95
CA VAL A 50 8.19 -3.91 -17.94
C VAL A 50 8.86 -3.64 -16.58
N ALA A 51 8.22 -4.04 -15.48
CA ALA A 51 8.81 -3.89 -14.15
C ALA A 51 10.08 -4.73 -13.98
N GLU A 52 10.09 -5.96 -14.51
CA GLU A 52 11.27 -6.84 -14.47
C GLU A 52 12.40 -6.31 -15.33
N LEU A 53 12.08 -5.80 -16.53
CA LEU A 53 13.04 -5.17 -17.42
C LEU A 53 13.70 -3.96 -16.74
N LEU A 54 12.94 -3.09 -16.11
CA LEU A 54 13.48 -1.95 -15.36
C LEU A 54 14.37 -2.40 -14.20
N ALA A 55 13.97 -3.44 -13.43
CA ALA A 55 14.77 -3.94 -12.33
C ALA A 55 16.13 -4.50 -12.78
N ARG A 56 16.21 -5.05 -13.99
CA ARG A 56 17.44 -5.63 -14.57
C ARG A 56 18.22 -4.63 -15.44
N HIS A 57 17.63 -3.48 -15.79
CA HIS A 57 18.22 -2.57 -16.77
C HIS A 57 19.54 -1.96 -16.25
N PRO A 58 20.64 -2.02 -16.99
CA PRO A 58 21.95 -1.56 -16.50
C PRO A 58 22.00 -0.06 -16.18
N GLY A 59 21.19 0.77 -16.81
CA GLY A 59 21.07 2.21 -16.54
C GLY A 59 20.19 2.55 -15.33
N VAL A 60 19.78 1.56 -14.50
CA VAL A 60 19.05 1.77 -13.25
C VAL A 60 19.97 1.43 -12.09
N ASP A 61 20.32 2.40 -11.25
CA ASP A 61 21.23 2.23 -10.12
C ASP A 61 20.53 1.76 -8.86
N LYS A 62 19.27 2.16 -8.67
CA LYS A 62 18.45 1.82 -7.49
C LYS A 62 17.02 1.50 -7.89
N VAL A 63 16.50 0.42 -7.30
CA VAL A 63 15.09 0.04 -7.45
C VAL A 63 14.36 0.27 -6.14
N SER A 64 13.21 0.95 -6.20
CA SER A 64 12.28 1.10 -5.08
C SER A 64 10.96 0.46 -5.45
N PHE A 65 10.53 -0.54 -4.68
CA PHE A 65 9.35 -1.34 -5.00
C PHE A 65 8.37 -1.39 -3.83
N ALA A 66 7.09 -1.16 -4.13
CA ALA A 66 5.99 -1.40 -3.20
C ALA A 66 5.06 -2.46 -3.78
N GLY A 67 4.82 -3.55 -3.03
CA GLY A 67 3.94 -4.61 -3.51
C GLY A 67 4.08 -5.95 -2.78
N PRO A 68 3.66 -7.06 -3.41
CA PRO A 68 3.70 -8.39 -2.80
C PRO A 68 5.12 -8.88 -2.52
N ALA A 69 5.34 -9.55 -1.37
CA ALA A 69 6.64 -10.10 -0.97
C ALA A 69 7.24 -11.07 -2.00
N SER A 70 6.40 -11.86 -2.70
CA SER A 70 6.87 -12.76 -3.75
C SER A 70 7.50 -12.02 -4.94
N VAL A 71 6.97 -10.85 -5.30
CA VAL A 71 7.54 -9.99 -6.35
C VAL A 71 8.79 -9.29 -5.82
N GLY A 72 8.75 -8.76 -4.59
CA GLY A 72 9.89 -8.13 -3.94
C GLY A 72 11.11 -9.05 -3.87
N ARG A 73 10.91 -10.35 -3.58
CA ARG A 73 11.97 -11.35 -3.61
C ARG A 73 12.63 -11.46 -4.99
N ARG A 74 11.83 -11.53 -6.06
CA ARG A 74 12.36 -11.59 -7.44
C ARG A 74 13.14 -10.33 -7.80
N ILE A 75 12.66 -9.17 -7.40
CA ILE A 75 13.36 -7.89 -7.59
C ILE A 75 14.68 -7.87 -6.81
N ALA A 76 14.68 -8.32 -5.55
CA ALA A 76 15.91 -8.38 -4.75
C ALA A 76 16.97 -9.27 -5.38
N VAL A 77 16.58 -10.43 -5.93
CA VAL A 77 17.49 -11.32 -6.66
C VAL A 77 18.05 -10.61 -7.90
N ALA A 78 17.19 -10.00 -8.72
CA ALA A 78 17.61 -9.29 -9.92
C ALA A 78 18.55 -8.11 -9.62
N CYS A 79 18.30 -7.37 -8.55
CA CYS A 79 19.18 -6.29 -8.09
C CYS A 79 20.51 -6.83 -7.55
N GLY A 80 20.49 -7.94 -6.83
CA GLY A 80 21.70 -8.59 -6.29
C GLY A 80 22.68 -9.04 -7.36
N GLU A 81 22.18 -9.50 -8.51
CA GLU A 81 23.03 -9.92 -9.66
C GLU A 81 23.94 -8.78 -10.17
N THR A 82 23.55 -7.52 -9.96
CA THR A 82 24.28 -6.34 -10.44
C THR A 82 24.64 -5.36 -9.32
N PHE A 83 24.53 -5.77 -8.06
CA PHE A 83 24.79 -4.96 -6.86
C PHE A 83 24.00 -3.66 -6.79
N LYS A 84 22.81 -3.60 -7.40
CA LYS A 84 21.93 -2.44 -7.30
C LYS A 84 21.36 -2.28 -5.90
N SER A 85 21.29 -1.05 -5.46
CA SER A 85 20.55 -0.73 -4.22
C SER A 85 19.05 -1.01 -4.40
N VAL A 86 18.42 -1.64 -3.40
CA VAL A 86 16.99 -1.95 -3.44
C VAL A 86 16.30 -1.51 -2.16
N ASN A 87 15.15 -0.86 -2.30
CA ASN A 87 14.22 -0.58 -1.20
C ASN A 87 12.92 -1.35 -1.45
N LEU A 88 12.48 -2.13 -0.47
CA LEU A 88 11.32 -3.01 -0.59
C LEU A 88 10.26 -2.65 0.47
N GLU A 89 9.16 -2.09 0.01
CA GLU A 89 7.97 -1.82 0.80
C GLU A 89 6.94 -2.94 0.56
N LEU A 90 6.91 -3.90 1.45
CA LEU A 90 6.16 -5.14 1.25
C LEU A 90 4.93 -5.19 2.16
N GLY A 91 3.92 -5.90 1.71
CA GLY A 91 2.72 -6.11 2.50
C GLY A 91 2.95 -7.10 3.66
N GLY A 92 2.13 -6.97 4.69
CA GLY A 92 2.19 -7.77 5.89
C GLY A 92 0.82 -8.06 6.49
N LYS A 93 0.84 -8.57 7.73
CA LYS A 93 -0.28 -8.73 8.64
C LYS A 93 0.06 -7.99 9.93
N ALA A 94 -0.03 -6.64 9.87
CA ALA A 94 0.29 -5.78 11.00
C ALA A 94 -0.59 -6.09 12.21
N ALA A 95 -0.01 -6.03 13.40
CA ALA A 95 -0.71 -6.16 14.66
C ALA A 95 -0.94 -4.79 15.27
N ALA A 96 -2.15 -4.55 15.80
CA ALA A 96 -2.42 -3.49 16.74
C ALA A 96 -2.46 -4.08 18.14
N ILE A 97 -1.79 -3.43 19.08
CA ILE A 97 -1.74 -3.88 20.48
C ILE A 97 -2.49 -2.85 21.33
N VAL A 98 -3.57 -3.30 21.97
CA VAL A 98 -4.34 -2.50 22.93
C VAL A 98 -3.72 -2.67 24.30
N LEU A 99 -3.38 -1.58 24.97
CA LEU A 99 -2.85 -1.58 26.33
C LEU A 99 -4.00 -1.51 27.36
N GLU A 100 -3.70 -1.82 28.61
CA GLU A 100 -4.70 -1.79 29.71
C GLU A 100 -5.27 -0.37 29.94
N ASP A 101 -4.47 0.66 29.76
CA ASP A 101 -4.80 2.07 29.94
C ASP A 101 -5.31 2.77 28.66
N ALA A 102 -5.51 2.01 27.56
CA ALA A 102 -6.01 2.57 26.32
C ALA A 102 -7.42 3.14 26.47
N ASP A 103 -7.69 4.30 25.88
CA ASP A 103 -9.00 4.95 25.94
C ASP A 103 -10.10 4.07 25.29
N PRO A 104 -11.17 3.74 26.01
CA PRO A 104 -12.21 2.82 25.52
C PRO A 104 -13.05 3.38 24.37
N VAL A 105 -13.11 4.70 24.20
CA VAL A 105 -13.89 5.36 23.14
C VAL A 105 -13.02 5.63 21.92
N ALA A 106 -11.83 6.18 22.10
CA ALA A 106 -10.94 6.53 21.00
C ALA A 106 -10.28 5.32 20.34
N THR A 107 -10.00 4.25 21.11
CA THR A 107 -9.29 3.07 20.61
C THR A 107 -10.04 2.33 19.50
N PRO A 108 -11.35 1.98 19.62
CA PRO A 108 -12.09 1.34 18.54
C PRO A 108 -12.14 2.17 17.26
N VAL A 109 -12.27 3.50 17.38
CA VAL A 109 -12.27 4.41 16.23
C VAL A 109 -10.92 4.39 15.51
N ALA A 110 -9.82 4.46 16.25
CA ALA A 110 -8.47 4.39 15.69
C ALA A 110 -8.20 3.03 15.02
N LEU A 111 -8.60 1.94 15.67
CA LEU A 111 -8.49 0.58 15.14
C LEU A 111 -9.31 0.41 13.86
N GLY A 112 -10.54 0.90 13.81
CA GLY A 112 -11.39 0.88 12.63
C GLY A 112 -10.75 1.61 11.45
N ARG A 113 -10.21 2.79 11.67
CA ARG A 113 -9.47 3.55 10.64
C ARG A 113 -8.26 2.79 10.11
N LEU A 114 -7.48 2.14 10.98
CA LEU A 114 -6.30 1.38 10.58
C LEU A 114 -6.67 0.07 9.87
N ALA A 115 -7.70 -0.63 10.33
CA ALA A 115 -8.09 -1.92 9.79
C ALA A 115 -8.80 -1.81 8.43
N PHE A 116 -9.66 -0.79 8.26
CA PHE A 116 -10.57 -0.68 7.12
C PHE A 116 -10.12 0.33 6.06
N ALA A 117 -9.07 1.13 6.32
CA ALA A 117 -8.55 2.08 5.35
C ALA A 117 -8.33 1.44 3.98
N ASN A 118 -8.79 2.12 2.92
CA ASN A 118 -8.72 1.64 1.54
C ASN A 118 -9.25 0.20 1.37
N SER A 119 -10.40 -0.09 1.98
CA SER A 119 -11.00 -1.43 2.02
C SER A 119 -10.06 -2.49 2.62
N GLY A 120 -9.22 -2.09 3.59
CA GLY A 120 -8.17 -2.91 4.22
C GLY A 120 -7.06 -3.35 3.25
N GLN A 121 -6.80 -2.60 2.19
CA GLN A 121 -5.79 -2.89 1.17
C GLN A 121 -4.51 -2.08 1.36
N THR A 122 -4.19 -1.67 2.59
CA THR A 122 -2.94 -0.99 2.94
C THR A 122 -1.90 -1.97 3.49
N CYS A 123 -0.62 -1.65 3.31
CA CYS A 123 0.48 -2.50 3.81
C CYS A 123 0.53 -2.56 5.34
N PHE A 124 0.10 -1.50 6.01
CA PHE A 124 0.06 -1.36 7.47
C PHE A 124 -1.33 -1.64 8.08
N ALA A 125 -2.30 -2.15 7.30
CA ALA A 125 -3.62 -2.46 7.85
C ALA A 125 -3.50 -3.35 9.08
N ALA A 126 -4.10 -2.91 10.19
CA ALA A 126 -4.17 -3.67 11.43
C ALA A 126 -5.10 -4.89 11.25
N SER A 127 -4.53 -5.96 10.72
CA SER A 127 -5.27 -7.19 10.39
C SER A 127 -5.37 -8.16 11.57
N ARG A 128 -4.68 -7.86 12.67
CA ARG A 128 -4.78 -8.55 13.95
C ARG A 128 -4.82 -7.52 15.07
N VAL A 129 -5.74 -7.69 16.00
CA VAL A 129 -5.84 -6.87 17.20
C VAL A 129 -5.57 -7.76 18.41
N LEU A 130 -4.56 -7.40 19.18
CA LEU A 130 -4.18 -8.07 20.43
C LEU A 130 -4.66 -7.18 21.57
N ALA A 131 -5.63 -7.68 22.34
CA ALA A 131 -6.17 -6.97 23.49
C ALA A 131 -5.95 -7.80 24.78
N PRO A 132 -5.74 -7.16 25.93
CA PRO A 132 -5.76 -7.82 27.22
C PRO A 132 -7.08 -8.56 27.42
N ARG A 133 -7.06 -9.67 28.17
CA ARG A 133 -8.27 -10.46 28.41
C ARG A 133 -9.36 -9.63 29.12
N SER A 134 -8.98 -8.73 30.02
CA SER A 134 -9.84 -7.77 30.71
C SER A 134 -10.61 -6.84 29.77
N ARG A 135 -10.03 -6.51 28.61
CA ARG A 135 -10.57 -5.55 27.63
C ARG A 135 -11.05 -6.18 26.32
N TYR A 136 -11.02 -7.52 26.26
CA TYR A 136 -11.29 -8.24 25.01
C TYR A 136 -12.70 -7.96 24.47
N SER A 137 -13.72 -8.13 25.31
CA SER A 137 -15.14 -7.95 24.90
C SER A 137 -15.40 -6.51 24.45
N GLU A 138 -14.95 -5.53 25.22
CA GLU A 138 -15.06 -4.10 24.88
C GLU A 138 -14.40 -3.78 23.52
N THR A 139 -13.19 -4.32 23.29
CA THR A 139 -12.47 -4.11 22.02
C THR A 139 -13.21 -4.74 20.84
N VAL A 140 -13.76 -5.94 21.01
CA VAL A 140 -14.53 -6.63 19.97
C VAL A 140 -15.82 -5.87 19.66
N ASP A 141 -16.55 -5.44 20.69
CA ASP A 141 -17.82 -4.73 20.51
C ASP A 141 -17.60 -3.38 19.81
N GLY A 142 -16.60 -2.61 20.25
CA GLY A 142 -16.25 -1.36 19.60
C GLY A 142 -15.83 -1.54 18.14
N LEU A 143 -15.05 -2.58 17.80
CA LEU A 143 -14.70 -2.87 16.40
C LEU A 143 -15.92 -3.32 15.58
N ARG A 144 -16.85 -4.06 16.18
CA ARG A 144 -18.12 -4.45 15.53
C ARG A 144 -18.96 -3.23 15.18
N GLU A 145 -19.06 -2.26 16.08
CA GLU A 145 -19.75 -0.99 15.84
C GLU A 145 -19.10 -0.21 14.70
N GLN A 146 -17.76 -0.09 14.70
CA GLN A 146 -17.04 0.59 13.60
C GLN A 146 -17.28 -0.11 12.25
N ALA A 147 -17.30 -1.42 12.22
CA ALA A 147 -17.58 -2.19 11.01
C ALA A 147 -19.04 -2.03 10.53
N ALA A 148 -20.00 -2.04 11.46
CA ALA A 148 -21.42 -1.89 11.16
C ALA A 148 -21.78 -0.48 10.64
N ALA A 149 -21.09 0.54 11.14
CA ALA A 149 -21.29 1.93 10.72
C ALA A 149 -20.67 2.24 9.34
N MET A 150 -19.87 1.33 8.78
CA MET A 150 -19.18 1.59 7.53
C MET A 150 -20.09 1.40 6.33
N VAL A 151 -20.33 2.48 5.59
CA VAL A 151 -21.09 2.46 4.35
C VAL A 151 -20.23 1.85 3.25
N THR A 152 -20.70 0.76 2.66
CA THR A 152 -20.07 0.13 1.49
C THR A 152 -20.83 0.50 0.23
N GLY A 153 -20.13 0.88 -0.84
CA GLY A 153 -20.81 1.34 -2.05
C GLY A 153 -19.90 1.83 -3.15
N ASP A 154 -20.48 2.67 -4.00
CA ASP A 154 -19.77 3.33 -5.09
C ASP A 154 -18.64 4.22 -4.52
N PRO A 155 -17.38 4.04 -4.95
CA PRO A 155 -16.26 4.84 -4.48
C PRO A 155 -16.35 6.33 -4.84
N MET A 156 -17.21 6.71 -5.78
CA MET A 156 -17.46 8.11 -6.15
C MET A 156 -18.54 8.78 -5.31
N ALA A 157 -19.31 8.02 -4.53
CA ALA A 157 -20.32 8.60 -3.62
C ALA A 157 -19.63 9.15 -2.36
N PRO A 158 -19.99 10.40 -1.93
CA PRO A 158 -19.29 11.08 -0.83
C PRO A 158 -19.39 10.38 0.53
N ASP A 159 -20.45 9.60 0.75
CA ASP A 159 -20.73 8.88 1.99
C ASP A 159 -20.16 7.47 2.02
N THR A 160 -19.56 6.99 0.93
CA THR A 160 -18.94 5.66 0.86
C THR A 160 -17.66 5.62 1.71
N GLY A 161 -17.69 4.86 2.78
CA GLY A 161 -16.54 4.59 3.64
C GLY A 161 -15.66 3.43 3.15
N MET A 162 -16.24 2.50 2.38
CA MET A 162 -15.55 1.33 1.85
C MET A 162 -15.98 1.05 0.41
N GLY A 163 -15.06 1.25 -0.52
CA GLY A 163 -15.22 0.93 -1.93
C GLY A 163 -14.88 -0.52 -2.27
N PRO A 164 -14.85 -0.87 -3.56
CA PRO A 164 -14.56 -2.22 -4.02
C PRO A 164 -13.09 -2.62 -3.79
N LEU A 165 -12.84 -3.91 -3.79
CA LEU A 165 -11.48 -4.44 -3.88
C LEU A 165 -10.93 -4.24 -5.30
N VAL A 166 -9.63 -3.91 -5.38
CA VAL A 166 -8.96 -3.56 -6.65
C VAL A 166 -8.94 -4.69 -7.69
N SER A 167 -9.12 -5.95 -7.27
CA SER A 167 -9.17 -7.09 -8.20
C SER A 167 -9.78 -8.33 -7.57
N PRO A 168 -10.33 -9.28 -8.38
CA PRO A 168 -10.87 -10.57 -7.92
C PRO A 168 -9.85 -11.42 -7.13
N ARG A 169 -8.56 -11.33 -7.46
CA ARG A 169 -7.48 -12.03 -6.73
C ARG A 169 -7.40 -11.60 -5.27
N ARG A 170 -7.79 -10.38 -4.94
CA ARG A 170 -7.84 -9.89 -3.56
C ARG A 170 -8.91 -10.58 -2.74
N ILE A 171 -10.07 -10.87 -3.35
CA ILE A 171 -11.17 -11.59 -2.71
C ILE A 171 -10.71 -12.99 -2.29
N THR A 172 -10.14 -13.75 -3.21
CA THR A 172 -9.69 -15.13 -2.97
C THR A 172 -8.59 -15.20 -1.89
N ARG A 173 -7.66 -14.24 -1.89
CA ARG A 173 -6.59 -14.19 -0.91
C ARG A 173 -7.10 -13.87 0.50
N ARG A 174 -8.11 -13.01 0.64
CA ARG A 174 -8.74 -12.69 1.93
C ARG A 174 -9.49 -13.89 2.51
N ARG A 175 -10.24 -14.62 1.72
CA ARG A 175 -10.93 -15.84 2.17
C ARG A 175 -9.95 -16.86 2.75
N ARG A 176 -8.82 -17.11 2.09
CA ARG A 176 -7.77 -18.03 2.58
C ARG A 176 -7.05 -17.58 3.86
N SER A 177 -7.04 -16.30 4.18
CA SER A 177 -6.43 -15.77 5.40
C SER A 177 -7.42 -15.64 6.56
N ALA A 178 -8.70 -15.87 6.33
CA ALA A 178 -9.76 -15.89 7.33
C ALA A 178 -10.09 -17.32 7.81
N ASP A 179 -9.62 -18.34 7.10
CA ASP A 179 -9.71 -19.72 7.58
C ASP A 179 -8.68 -19.91 8.72
N PRO A 180 -9.09 -20.51 9.86
CA PRO A 180 -8.27 -20.69 11.06
C PRO A 180 -7.07 -21.62 10.85
#